data_587a656ef3373ae858272af979f2e66d
#
_entry.id   587a656ef3373ae858272af979f2e66d
#
_cell.length_a   1.000
_cell.length_b   1.000
_cell.length_c   1.000
_cell.angle_alpha   90.00
_cell.angle_beta   90.00
_cell.angle_gamma   90.00
#
_symmetry.space_group_name_H-M   'P 1'
#
loop_
_entity.id
_entity.type
_entity.pdbx_description
1 polymer ?
#
loop_
_entity_poly.entity_id
_entity_poly.type
_entity_poly.pdbx_seq_one_letter_code
_entity_poly.pdbx_strand_id
1 'polypeptide(L)'
;MIRTKGEPGTGDVAEAVSHIKFLNNEIRKVRSICDDNQELIRVARELKVSFATVEETARLNRLPVVNFAAGGISTPADAAFLMSLGCDGVFVGSGIFKADDSAQRASAVVLATTYFDNPKIVLEAQKMVDEKKSMLGLDTKNLELRMQERGPST
;
A
#
# COMPACT_ATOMS: atom_id res chain seq x y z
N MET A 1 10.68 8.56 -2.31
CA MET A 1 9.60 7.57 -2.27
C MET A 1 8.72 7.80 -1.05
N ILE A 2 7.46 7.39 -1.12
CA ILE A 2 6.54 7.34 0.01
C ILE A 2 6.03 5.91 0.23
N ARG A 3 5.36 5.68 1.34
CA ARG A 3 4.71 4.39 1.64
C ARG A 3 3.47 4.60 2.49
N THR A 4 2.54 3.64 2.47
CA THR A 4 1.43 3.62 3.41
C THR A 4 1.95 3.35 4.83
N LYS A 5 1.19 3.79 5.83
CA LYS A 5 1.49 3.48 7.24
C LYS A 5 0.96 2.09 7.60
N GLY A 6 -0.30 1.80 7.28
CA GLY A 6 -0.98 0.55 7.58
C GLY A 6 -0.93 0.17 9.07
N GLU A 7 -1.20 -1.09 9.36
CA GLU A 7 -1.12 -1.67 10.71
C GLU A 7 -0.07 -2.80 10.76
N PRO A 8 1.22 -2.46 10.92
CA PRO A 8 2.29 -3.45 10.92
C PRO A 8 2.17 -4.42 12.09
N GLY A 9 2.47 -5.69 11.84
CA GLY A 9 2.42 -6.75 12.85
C GLY A 9 1.05 -7.39 13.04
N THR A 10 0.02 -6.97 12.30
CA THR A 10 -1.36 -7.44 12.48
C THR A 10 -1.76 -8.55 11.52
N GLY A 11 -1.15 -8.63 10.35
CA GLY A 11 -1.62 -9.49 9.26
C GLY A 11 -2.91 -8.98 8.58
N ASP A 12 -3.27 -7.72 8.83
CA ASP A 12 -4.45 -7.06 8.27
C ASP A 12 -4.03 -5.87 7.39
N VAL A 13 -4.34 -5.93 6.11
CA VAL A 13 -3.99 -4.91 5.11
C VAL A 13 -5.08 -3.85 4.91
N ALA A 14 -6.21 -3.94 5.60
CA ALA A 14 -7.37 -3.07 5.38
C ALA A 14 -7.01 -1.58 5.44
N GLU A 15 -6.18 -1.19 6.41
CA GLU A 15 -5.76 0.21 6.57
C GLU A 15 -4.81 0.65 5.44
N ALA A 16 -3.87 -0.20 5.02
CA ALA A 16 -3.01 0.08 3.87
C ALA A 16 -3.84 0.26 2.58
N VAL A 17 -4.84 -0.59 2.38
CA VAL A 17 -5.80 -0.49 1.27
C VAL A 17 -6.58 0.82 1.32
N SER A 18 -7.05 1.23 2.49
CA SER A 18 -7.76 2.50 2.71
C SER A 18 -6.89 3.69 2.28
N HIS A 19 -5.63 3.73 2.71
CA HIS A 19 -4.68 4.78 2.35
C HIS A 19 -4.44 4.85 0.84
N ILE A 20 -4.25 3.69 0.17
CA ILE A 20 -4.03 3.66 -1.28
C ILE A 20 -5.27 4.14 -2.04
N LYS A 21 -6.46 3.67 -1.65
CA LYS A 21 -7.71 4.09 -2.29
C LYS A 21 -7.96 5.59 -2.12
N PHE A 22 -7.68 6.13 -0.92
CA PHE A 22 -7.79 7.56 -0.68
C PHE A 22 -6.84 8.34 -1.60
N LEU A 23 -5.56 7.97 -1.63
CA LEU A 23 -4.55 8.60 -2.49
C LEU A 23 -4.96 8.55 -3.97
N ASN A 24 -5.40 7.38 -4.45
CA ASN A 24 -5.84 7.21 -5.84
C ASN A 24 -7.06 8.09 -6.17
N ASN A 25 -7.97 8.31 -5.21
CA ASN A 25 -9.09 9.21 -5.40
C ASN A 25 -8.63 10.67 -5.52
N GLU A 26 -7.69 11.10 -4.69
CA GLU A 26 -7.12 12.46 -4.77
C GLU A 26 -6.38 12.68 -6.09
N ILE A 27 -5.60 11.70 -6.55
CA ILE A 27 -4.92 11.77 -7.86
C ILE A 27 -5.94 11.90 -9.00
N ARG A 28 -7.04 11.13 -8.96
CA ARG A 28 -8.10 11.24 -9.99
C ARG A 28 -8.76 12.62 -9.99
N LYS A 29 -9.01 13.23 -8.83
CA LYS A 29 -9.53 14.59 -8.73
C LYS A 29 -8.58 15.59 -9.39
N VAL A 30 -7.30 15.52 -9.05
CA VAL A 30 -6.28 16.39 -9.64
C VAL A 30 -6.18 16.15 -11.16
N ARG A 31 -6.23 14.89 -11.61
CA ARG A 31 -6.24 14.54 -13.02
C ARG A 31 -7.44 15.13 -13.77
N SER A 32 -8.62 15.14 -13.16
CA SER A 32 -9.84 15.64 -13.80
C SER A 32 -9.82 17.14 -14.12
N ILE A 33 -8.92 17.89 -13.48
CA ILE A 33 -8.75 19.34 -13.66
C ILE A 33 -7.43 19.70 -14.35
N CYS A 34 -6.77 18.73 -15.00
CA CYS A 34 -5.39 18.91 -15.52
C CYS A 34 -5.25 20.05 -16.56
N ASP A 35 -6.34 20.43 -17.24
CA ASP A 35 -6.37 21.49 -18.24
C ASP A 35 -6.82 22.84 -17.67
N ASP A 36 -7.11 22.91 -16.37
CA ASP A 36 -7.52 24.14 -15.66
C ASP A 36 -6.42 24.60 -14.67
N ASN A 37 -5.55 25.49 -15.15
CA ASN A 37 -4.45 26.00 -14.34
C ASN A 37 -4.93 26.78 -13.09
N GLN A 38 -6.11 27.41 -13.14
CA GLN A 38 -6.63 28.17 -11.98
C GLN A 38 -7.04 27.19 -10.87
N GLU A 39 -7.73 26.12 -11.24
CA GLU A 39 -8.10 25.07 -10.30
C GLU A 39 -6.87 24.32 -9.76
N LEU A 40 -5.87 24.02 -10.60
CA LEU A 40 -4.61 23.42 -10.13
C LEU A 40 -3.87 24.32 -9.13
N ILE A 41 -3.86 25.64 -9.35
CA ILE A 41 -3.28 26.61 -8.39
C ILE A 41 -4.06 26.60 -7.07
N ARG A 42 -5.40 26.54 -7.13
CA ARG A 42 -6.24 26.47 -5.94
C ARG A 42 -5.93 25.23 -5.11
N VAL A 43 -5.87 24.06 -5.77
CA VAL A 43 -5.53 22.78 -5.13
C VAL A 43 -4.12 22.82 -4.52
N ALA A 44 -3.13 23.37 -5.24
CA ALA A 44 -1.77 23.50 -4.73
C ALA A 44 -1.71 24.32 -3.43
N ARG A 45 -2.49 25.40 -3.35
CA ARG A 45 -2.59 26.24 -2.14
C ARG A 45 -3.27 25.49 -0.99
N GLU A 46 -4.37 24.78 -1.26
CA GLU A 46 -5.09 23.98 -0.26
C GLU A 46 -4.19 22.88 0.33
N LEU A 47 -3.46 22.17 -0.54
CA LEU A 47 -2.52 21.12 -0.13
C LEU A 47 -1.19 21.66 0.43
N LYS A 48 -0.94 22.97 0.34
CA LYS A 48 0.31 23.63 0.73
C LYS A 48 1.55 23.04 0.04
N VAL A 49 1.42 22.74 -1.24
CA VAL A 49 2.49 22.21 -2.09
C VAL A 49 2.74 23.11 -3.29
N SER A 50 3.83 22.88 -4.02
CA SER A 50 4.13 23.67 -5.23
C SER A 50 3.12 23.36 -6.35
N PHE A 51 2.80 24.37 -7.16
CA PHE A 51 1.99 24.20 -8.37
C PHE A 51 2.60 23.14 -9.29
N ALA A 52 3.92 23.16 -9.50
CA ALA A 52 4.62 22.20 -10.34
C ALA A 52 4.40 20.75 -9.91
N THR A 53 4.34 20.47 -8.59
CA THR A 53 4.07 19.11 -8.09
C THR A 53 2.65 18.66 -8.43
N VAL A 54 1.66 19.56 -8.30
CA VAL A 54 0.26 19.25 -8.62
C VAL A 54 0.08 19.05 -10.12
N GLU A 55 0.64 19.95 -10.94
CA GLU A 55 0.62 19.86 -12.39
C GLU A 55 1.28 18.57 -12.89
N GLU A 56 2.45 18.21 -12.36
CA GLU A 56 3.13 16.97 -12.72
C GLU A 56 2.30 15.73 -12.32
N THR A 57 1.70 15.73 -11.13
CA THR A 57 0.79 14.67 -10.67
C THR A 57 -0.42 14.54 -11.59
N ALA A 58 -1.03 15.67 -11.99
CA ALA A 58 -2.15 15.69 -12.94
C ALA A 58 -1.76 15.10 -14.29
N ARG A 59 -0.61 15.51 -14.84
CA ARG A 59 -0.10 15.06 -16.13
C ARG A 59 0.24 13.55 -16.11
N LEU A 60 0.91 13.07 -15.08
CA LEU A 60 1.32 11.66 -14.93
C LEU A 60 0.16 10.75 -14.54
N ASN A 61 -0.94 11.28 -14.03
CA ASN A 61 -2.03 10.51 -13.41
C ASN A 61 -1.53 9.58 -12.28
N ARG A 62 -0.46 10.00 -11.61
CA ARG A 62 0.19 9.32 -10.48
C ARG A 62 1.11 10.29 -9.77
N LEU A 63 1.54 9.95 -8.58
CA LEU A 63 2.57 10.74 -7.91
C LEU A 63 3.89 10.67 -8.70
N PRO A 64 4.68 11.77 -8.73
CA PRO A 64 6.01 11.80 -9.36
C PRO A 64 7.08 11.06 -8.54
N VAL A 65 6.67 10.31 -7.55
CA VAL A 65 7.53 9.48 -6.69
C VAL A 65 6.93 8.09 -6.56
N VAL A 66 7.77 7.08 -6.33
CA VAL A 66 7.31 5.71 -6.08
C VAL A 66 6.55 5.64 -4.75
N ASN A 67 5.44 4.88 -4.77
CA ASN A 67 4.56 4.65 -3.64
C ASN A 67 4.50 3.16 -3.31
N PHE A 68 5.00 2.77 -2.14
CA PHE A 68 4.99 1.40 -1.67
C PHE A 68 3.85 1.14 -0.70
N ALA A 69 3.23 -0.03 -0.80
CA ALA A 69 2.31 -0.52 0.22
C ALA A 69 3.09 -1.10 1.41
N ALA A 70 2.68 -0.75 2.61
CA ALA A 70 3.27 -1.25 3.86
C ALA A 70 2.21 -1.32 4.96
N GLY A 71 2.41 -2.27 5.87
CA GLY A 71 1.56 -2.49 7.05
C GLY A 71 0.52 -3.59 6.87
N GLY A 72 0.67 -4.66 7.62
CA GLY A 72 -0.28 -5.78 7.67
C GLY A 72 -0.07 -6.88 6.65
N ILE A 73 0.83 -6.74 5.68
CA ILE A 73 1.07 -7.73 4.62
C ILE A 73 1.66 -9.00 5.23
N SER A 74 1.00 -10.15 5.04
CA SER A 74 1.42 -11.44 5.58
C SER A 74 1.34 -12.59 4.58
N THR A 75 0.64 -12.40 3.46
CA THR A 75 0.44 -13.44 2.44
C THR A 75 0.83 -12.95 1.04
N PRO A 76 1.14 -13.88 0.11
CA PRO A 76 1.32 -13.55 -1.31
C PRO A 76 0.10 -12.86 -1.92
N ALA A 77 -1.11 -13.28 -1.54
CA ALA A 77 -2.35 -12.68 -2.02
C ALA A 77 -2.49 -11.21 -1.59
N ASP A 78 -2.12 -10.88 -0.34
CA ASP A 78 -2.11 -9.48 0.14
C ASP A 78 -1.18 -8.60 -0.72
N ALA A 79 0.02 -9.12 -1.00
CA ALA A 79 1.01 -8.40 -1.81
C ALA A 79 0.48 -8.15 -3.23
N ALA A 80 -0.03 -9.18 -3.92
CA ALA A 80 -0.61 -9.06 -5.25
C ALA A 80 -1.81 -8.10 -5.27
N PHE A 81 -2.66 -8.16 -4.25
CA PHE A 81 -3.82 -7.28 -4.14
C PHE A 81 -3.40 -5.81 -4.03
N LEU A 82 -2.43 -5.50 -3.18
CA LEU A 82 -1.93 -4.13 -3.02
C LEU A 82 -1.26 -3.62 -4.31
N MET A 83 -0.50 -4.47 -5.01
CA MET A 83 0.06 -4.15 -6.32
C MET A 83 -1.04 -3.84 -7.33
N SER A 84 -2.14 -4.60 -7.35
CA SER A 84 -3.28 -4.36 -8.25
C SER A 84 -3.99 -3.02 -8.01
N LEU A 85 -3.82 -2.43 -6.84
CA LEU A 85 -4.31 -1.08 -6.53
C LEU A 85 -3.40 0.04 -7.07
N GLY A 86 -2.29 -0.30 -7.73
CA GLY A 86 -1.38 0.66 -8.37
C GLY A 86 -0.19 1.09 -7.53
N CYS A 87 0.20 0.29 -6.53
CA CYS A 87 1.46 0.48 -5.83
C CYS A 87 2.65 0.09 -6.71
N ASP A 88 3.81 0.68 -6.44
CA ASP A 88 5.06 0.37 -7.14
C ASP A 88 5.84 -0.79 -6.50
N GLY A 89 5.41 -1.23 -5.31
CA GLY A 89 6.01 -2.32 -4.57
C GLY A 89 5.39 -2.46 -3.20
N VAL A 90 5.90 -3.44 -2.44
CA VAL A 90 5.46 -3.73 -1.08
C VAL A 90 6.63 -3.77 -0.12
N PHE A 91 6.40 -3.36 1.14
CA PHE A 91 7.29 -3.58 2.27
C PHE A 91 6.67 -4.61 3.19
N VAL A 92 7.35 -5.72 3.38
CA VAL A 92 6.89 -6.80 4.25
C VAL A 92 7.93 -7.03 5.35
N GLY A 93 7.49 -6.94 6.60
CA GLY A 93 8.34 -7.15 7.78
C GLY A 93 7.93 -8.40 8.54
N SER A 94 7.21 -8.20 9.65
CA SER A 94 6.80 -9.29 10.55
C SER A 94 6.02 -10.41 9.85
N GLY A 95 5.25 -10.11 8.81
CA GLY A 95 4.52 -11.12 8.03
C GLY A 95 5.43 -12.19 7.42
N ILE A 96 6.70 -11.87 7.17
CA ILE A 96 7.74 -12.82 6.74
C ILE A 96 8.58 -13.27 7.93
N PHE A 97 9.21 -12.32 8.63
CA PHE A 97 10.26 -12.63 9.61
C PHE A 97 9.77 -13.34 10.87
N LYS A 98 8.47 -13.25 11.20
CA LYS A 98 7.84 -13.96 12.32
C LYS A 98 7.10 -15.23 11.91
N ALA A 99 7.14 -15.60 10.64
CA ALA A 99 6.56 -16.84 10.14
C ALA A 99 7.59 -17.99 10.25
N ASP A 100 7.13 -19.20 10.53
CA ASP A 100 7.98 -20.40 10.64
C ASP A 100 8.54 -20.83 9.27
N ASP A 101 7.83 -20.45 8.17
CA ASP A 101 8.21 -20.71 6.78
C ASP A 101 8.82 -19.48 6.09
N SER A 102 9.52 -18.62 6.83
CA SER A 102 9.92 -17.27 6.40
C SER A 102 10.61 -17.21 5.04
N ALA A 103 11.56 -18.09 4.74
CA ALA A 103 12.28 -18.12 3.46
C ALA A 103 11.36 -18.47 2.28
N GLN A 104 10.49 -19.47 2.44
CA GLN A 104 9.53 -19.89 1.43
C GLN A 104 8.47 -18.79 1.22
N ARG A 105 7.99 -18.19 2.30
CA ARG A 105 7.04 -17.08 2.28
C ARG A 105 7.61 -15.85 1.59
N ALA A 106 8.86 -15.51 1.85
CA ALA A 106 9.56 -14.43 1.15
C ALA A 106 9.57 -14.65 -0.37
N SER A 107 9.96 -15.85 -0.81
CA SER A 107 9.98 -16.22 -2.23
C SER A 107 8.58 -16.14 -2.85
N ALA A 108 7.56 -16.63 -2.15
CA ALA A 108 6.16 -16.60 -2.60
C ALA A 108 5.63 -15.16 -2.71
N VAL A 109 5.95 -14.29 -1.74
CA VAL A 109 5.56 -12.87 -1.78
C VAL A 109 6.24 -12.15 -2.95
N VAL A 110 7.53 -12.40 -3.20
CA VAL A 110 8.25 -11.83 -4.35
C VAL A 110 7.60 -12.28 -5.66
N LEU A 111 7.29 -13.57 -5.79
CA LEU A 111 6.63 -14.12 -6.98
C LEU A 111 5.27 -13.46 -7.23
N ALA A 112 4.43 -13.36 -6.20
CA ALA A 112 3.12 -12.74 -6.29
C ALA A 112 3.18 -11.22 -6.55
N THR A 113 4.19 -10.54 -6.01
CA THR A 113 4.43 -9.11 -6.29
C THR A 113 4.85 -8.89 -7.74
N THR A 114 5.74 -9.75 -8.26
CA THR A 114 6.26 -9.63 -9.62
C THR A 114 5.19 -9.91 -10.68
N TYR A 115 4.32 -10.87 -10.42
CA TYR A 115 3.29 -11.34 -11.36
C TYR A 115 1.87 -11.12 -10.81
N PHE A 116 1.66 -9.97 -10.17
CA PHE A 116 0.40 -9.64 -9.48
C PHE A 116 -0.82 -9.61 -10.42
N ASP A 117 -0.61 -9.37 -11.70
CA ASP A 117 -1.61 -9.35 -12.76
C ASP A 117 -1.90 -10.74 -13.38
N ASN A 118 -1.18 -11.78 -12.93
CA ASN A 118 -1.39 -13.16 -13.35
C ASN A 118 -2.01 -14.02 -12.23
N PRO A 119 -3.35 -14.23 -12.24
CA PRO A 119 -4.04 -14.94 -11.15
C PRO A 119 -3.55 -16.38 -10.94
N LYS A 120 -3.07 -17.06 -11.99
CA LYS A 120 -2.54 -18.43 -11.87
C LYS A 120 -1.25 -18.44 -11.07
N ILE A 121 -0.32 -17.53 -11.36
CA ILE A 121 0.95 -17.42 -10.62
C ILE A 121 0.70 -16.96 -9.19
N VAL A 122 -0.22 -16.02 -8.96
CA VAL A 122 -0.62 -15.59 -7.60
C VAL A 122 -1.19 -16.76 -6.80
N LEU A 123 -2.03 -17.60 -7.41
CA LEU A 123 -2.56 -18.80 -6.77
C LEU A 123 -1.45 -19.82 -6.45
N GLU A 124 -0.49 -20.02 -7.36
CA GLU A 124 0.67 -20.89 -7.12
C GLU A 124 1.53 -20.34 -5.97
N ALA A 125 1.81 -19.06 -5.96
CA ALA A 125 2.52 -18.40 -4.87
C ALA A 125 1.79 -18.57 -3.53
N GLN A 126 0.45 -18.43 -3.52
CA GLN A 126 -0.34 -18.63 -2.30
C GLN A 126 -0.29 -20.05 -1.79
N LYS A 127 -0.23 -21.06 -2.69
CA LYS A 127 -0.09 -22.48 -2.31
C LYS A 127 1.30 -22.84 -1.76
N MET A 128 2.31 -22.02 -2.00
CA MET A 128 3.65 -22.22 -1.44
C MET A 128 3.70 -22.00 0.06
N VAL A 129 2.78 -21.23 0.63
CA VAL A 129 2.79 -20.85 2.05
C VAL A 129 1.76 -21.63 2.85
N ASP A 130 2.12 -22.02 4.08
CA ASP A 130 1.23 -22.70 5.01
C ASP A 130 0.61 -21.67 5.97
N GLU A 131 -0.72 -21.58 6.00
CA GLU A 131 -1.42 -20.66 6.91
C GLU A 131 -1.12 -20.95 8.38
N LYS A 132 -0.90 -22.23 8.75
CA LYS A 132 -0.57 -22.63 10.12
C LYS A 132 0.83 -22.16 10.56
N LYS A 133 1.70 -21.85 9.61
CA LYS A 133 3.05 -21.31 9.83
C LYS A 133 3.10 -19.78 9.73
N SER A 134 1.96 -19.16 9.47
CA SER A 134 1.86 -17.69 9.45
C SER A 134 2.15 -17.11 10.83
N MET A 135 2.63 -15.89 10.86
CA MET A 135 2.74 -15.17 12.13
C MET A 135 1.36 -15.06 12.81
N LEU A 136 1.35 -15.12 14.13
CA LEU A 136 0.15 -14.75 14.89
C LEU A 136 -0.05 -13.23 14.75
N GLY A 137 -1.10 -12.84 14.03
CA GLY A 137 -1.51 -11.45 13.89
C GLY A 137 -2.09 -10.90 15.19
N LEU A 138 -2.06 -9.61 15.36
CA LEU A 138 -2.78 -8.91 16.42
C LEU A 138 -4.22 -8.64 15.94
N ASP A 139 -5.20 -8.88 16.79
CA ASP A 139 -6.58 -8.50 16.51
C ASP A 139 -6.72 -6.95 16.52
N THR A 140 -6.84 -6.37 15.34
CA THR A 140 -6.94 -4.92 15.17
C THR A 140 -8.19 -4.31 15.79
N LYS A 141 -9.24 -5.12 16.01
CA LYS A 141 -10.49 -4.65 16.63
C LYS A 141 -10.33 -4.40 18.14
N ASN A 142 -9.41 -5.14 18.75
CA ASN A 142 -9.17 -5.08 20.19
C ASN A 142 -7.90 -4.29 20.58
N LEU A 143 -7.26 -3.62 19.63
CA LEU A 143 -6.14 -2.74 19.93
C LEU A 143 -6.63 -1.45 20.59
N GLU A 144 -6.12 -1.15 21.79
CA GLU A 144 -6.40 0.09 22.50
C GLU A 144 -5.95 1.33 21.71
N LEU A 145 -4.84 1.22 20.96
CA LEU A 145 -4.28 2.29 20.16
C LEU A 145 -3.75 1.75 18.81
N ARG A 146 -4.42 2.06 17.74
CA ARG A 146 -4.00 1.69 16.38
C ARG A 146 -2.84 2.55 15.91
N MET A 147 -2.02 2.02 14.98
CA MET A 147 -0.87 2.73 14.43
C MET A 147 -1.26 4.07 13.78
N GLN A 148 -2.40 4.13 13.12
CA GLN A 148 -2.94 5.34 12.49
C GLN A 148 -3.22 6.46 13.51
N GLU A 149 -3.56 6.11 14.75
CA GLU A 149 -3.88 7.04 15.83
C GLU A 149 -2.63 7.54 16.56
N ARG A 150 -1.48 6.88 16.34
CA ARG A 150 -0.17 7.28 16.88
C ARG A 150 0.47 8.37 16.00
N GLY A 151 -0.24 9.45 15.77
CA GLY A 151 0.32 10.64 15.14
C GLY A 151 1.17 11.46 16.13
N PRO A 152 1.95 12.45 15.66
CA PRO A 152 2.54 13.42 16.56
C PRO A 152 1.39 14.08 17.34
N SER A 153 1.50 14.03 18.67
CA SER A 153 0.63 14.83 19.54
C SER A 153 0.82 16.28 19.13
N THR A 154 -0.25 16.91 18.69
CA THR A 154 -0.30 18.33 18.38
C THR A 154 0.02 19.16 19.61
#